data_53fb6854769f9d891767ce8dd2de1080
#
_entry.id   53fb6854769f9d891767ce8dd2de1080
#
_cell.length_a   1.000
_cell.length_b   1.000
_cell.length_c   1.000
_cell.angle_alpha   90.00
_cell.angle_beta   90.00
_cell.angle_gamma   90.00
#
_symmetry.space_group_name_H-M   'P 1'
#
loop_
_entity.id
_entity.type
_entity.pdbx_description
1 polymer ?
#
loop_
_entity_poly.entity_id
_entity_poly.type
_entity_poly.pdbx_seq_one_letter_code
_entity_poly.pdbx_strand_id
1 'polypeptide(L)'
;MGKNVQEIDYLLTIVFNNNKYPLKITNDIFGCLKDQMEKSKVFLKRSKYNNQEIVVDKKYFSDKHKVPNVYRYTLIIKENKITLEENSCTDLPNSNYEDIFINNVEKNSSILVILESPHEKEYDNKFNVKGPAQGPTGRWLYKYLSQVVNEIKNANSNSLKISDGCYKVVLFNPIPYQTSLNYLHKQGLSNTDFKNLRDAVWKTLWYRENVFRCTTESTLKELDPIIILNACTGSLKKEVSNVLESCEVKHKSFLIGHPSYWHKESQRIPKKLV
;
A
#
# COMPACT_ATOMS: atom_id res chain seq x y z
N MET A 1 -50.35 -9.15 -4.20
CA MET A 1 -49.37 -10.25 -4.14
C MET A 1 -48.05 -9.68 -4.54
N GLY A 2 -47.24 -9.24 -3.58
CA GLY A 2 -45.85 -8.79 -3.83
C GLY A 2 -44.99 -10.02 -4.11
N LYS A 3 -44.43 -10.09 -5.31
CA LYS A 3 -43.37 -11.06 -5.59
C LYS A 3 -42.17 -10.70 -4.69
N ASN A 4 -41.87 -11.53 -3.69
CA ASN A 4 -40.56 -11.53 -3.05
C ASN A 4 -39.55 -11.86 -4.14
N VAL A 5 -38.92 -10.83 -4.72
CA VAL A 5 -37.71 -10.99 -5.51
C VAL A 5 -36.67 -11.42 -4.51
N GLN A 6 -36.30 -12.69 -4.49
CA GLN A 6 -35.12 -13.15 -3.75
C GLN A 6 -33.92 -12.37 -4.30
N GLU A 7 -33.37 -11.50 -3.46
CA GLU A 7 -32.16 -10.75 -3.78
C GLU A 7 -31.02 -11.78 -3.94
N ILE A 8 -30.53 -11.90 -5.15
CA ILE A 8 -29.44 -12.86 -5.46
C ILE A 8 -28.15 -12.27 -4.87
N ASP A 9 -27.60 -12.93 -3.84
CA ASP A 9 -26.31 -12.58 -3.27
C ASP A 9 -25.18 -13.00 -4.24
N TYR A 10 -24.42 -12.02 -4.72
CA TYR A 10 -23.18 -12.28 -5.48
C TYR A 10 -21.98 -12.34 -4.53
N LEU A 11 -21.05 -13.25 -4.81
CA LEU A 11 -19.88 -13.47 -3.98
C LEU A 11 -18.60 -13.24 -4.76
N LEU A 12 -17.64 -12.60 -4.09
CA LEU A 12 -16.23 -12.58 -4.45
C LEU A 12 -15.46 -13.37 -3.41
N THR A 13 -14.95 -14.52 -3.77
CA THR A 13 -14.17 -15.36 -2.86
C THR A 13 -12.68 -15.13 -3.13
N ILE A 14 -11.98 -14.60 -2.14
CA ILE A 14 -10.52 -14.46 -2.14
C ILE A 14 -9.92 -15.78 -1.63
N VAL A 15 -8.99 -16.37 -2.39
CA VAL A 15 -8.23 -17.55 -1.96
C VAL A 15 -6.80 -17.12 -1.62
N PHE A 16 -6.45 -17.22 -0.33
CA PHE A 16 -5.12 -16.89 0.16
C PHE A 16 -4.64 -18.00 1.12
N ASN A 17 -3.41 -18.48 0.97
CA ASN A 17 -2.83 -19.57 1.80
C ASN A 17 -3.76 -20.79 1.95
N ASN A 18 -4.47 -21.18 0.88
CA ASN A 18 -5.49 -22.23 0.84
C ASN A 18 -6.79 -21.96 1.63
N ASN A 19 -6.89 -20.81 2.30
CA ASN A 19 -8.13 -20.35 2.93
C ASN A 19 -9.01 -19.63 1.93
N LYS A 20 -10.33 -19.71 2.13
CA LYS A 20 -11.34 -19.04 1.29
C LYS A 20 -12.06 -17.96 2.10
N TYR A 21 -12.10 -16.77 1.57
CA TYR A 21 -12.74 -15.60 2.20
C TYR A 21 -13.82 -15.04 1.28
N PRO A 22 -15.09 -15.45 1.47
CA PRO A 22 -16.20 -14.93 0.68
C PRO A 22 -16.55 -13.50 1.13
N LEU A 23 -16.74 -12.63 0.13
CA LEU A 23 -17.19 -11.26 0.27
C LEU A 23 -18.49 -11.08 -0.51
N LYS A 24 -19.52 -10.52 0.10
CA LYS A 24 -20.72 -10.10 -0.64
C LYS A 24 -20.38 -8.91 -1.51
N ILE A 25 -20.79 -8.95 -2.77
CA ILE A 25 -20.60 -7.89 -3.76
C ILE A 25 -21.90 -7.57 -4.47
N THR A 26 -22.00 -6.39 -5.04
CA THR A 26 -23.15 -5.99 -5.85
C THR A 26 -23.12 -6.66 -7.23
N ASN A 27 -24.28 -6.69 -7.89
CA ASN A 27 -24.39 -7.16 -9.27
C ASN A 27 -23.45 -6.39 -10.23
N ASP A 28 -23.30 -5.09 -10.03
CA ASP A 28 -22.43 -4.24 -10.87
C ASP A 28 -20.96 -4.62 -10.70
N ILE A 29 -20.51 -4.84 -9.45
CA ILE A 29 -19.17 -5.33 -9.17
C ILE A 29 -18.95 -6.70 -9.79
N PHE A 30 -19.92 -7.61 -9.67
CA PHE A 30 -19.85 -8.94 -10.26
C PHE A 30 -19.73 -8.88 -11.79
N GLY A 31 -20.57 -8.07 -12.46
CA GLY A 31 -20.53 -7.85 -13.89
C GLY A 31 -19.19 -7.30 -14.37
N CYS A 32 -18.68 -6.26 -13.69
CA CYS A 32 -17.37 -5.68 -14.00
C CYS A 32 -16.22 -6.68 -13.84
N LEU A 33 -16.22 -7.48 -12.78
CA LEU A 33 -15.21 -8.51 -12.56
C LEU A 33 -15.28 -9.60 -13.64
N LYS A 34 -16.47 -10.07 -13.98
CA LYS A 34 -16.70 -11.05 -15.04
C LYS A 34 -16.18 -10.54 -16.37
N ASP A 35 -16.53 -9.34 -16.77
CA ASP A 35 -16.04 -8.68 -18.00
C ASP A 35 -14.51 -8.60 -18.03
N GLN A 36 -13.89 -8.31 -16.90
CA GLN A 36 -12.43 -8.28 -16.78
C GLN A 36 -11.80 -9.67 -16.97
N MET A 37 -12.42 -10.70 -16.42
CA MET A 37 -11.95 -12.07 -16.60
C MET A 37 -12.01 -12.52 -18.06
N GLU A 38 -13.00 -12.06 -18.80
CA GLU A 38 -13.18 -12.39 -20.23
C GLU A 38 -12.23 -11.58 -21.12
N LYS A 39 -12.03 -10.29 -20.82
CA LYS A 39 -11.24 -9.36 -21.65
C LYS A 39 -9.76 -9.28 -21.28
N SER A 40 -9.42 -9.50 -20.01
CA SER A 40 -8.05 -9.37 -19.51
C SER A 40 -7.21 -10.58 -19.88
N LYS A 41 -6.10 -10.35 -20.56
CA LYS A 41 -5.18 -11.43 -20.95
C LYS A 41 -4.32 -11.94 -19.78
N VAL A 42 -4.28 -11.28 -18.61
CA VAL A 42 -3.21 -11.52 -17.65
C VAL A 42 -3.69 -11.78 -16.22
N PHE A 43 -4.56 -10.95 -15.66
CA PHE A 43 -4.74 -10.89 -14.22
C PHE A 43 -5.79 -11.88 -13.68
N LEU A 44 -6.97 -11.82 -14.23
CA LEU A 44 -8.12 -12.60 -13.78
C LEU A 44 -8.26 -13.95 -14.51
N LYS A 45 -7.40 -14.25 -15.48
CA LYS A 45 -7.38 -15.57 -16.16
C LYS A 45 -7.23 -16.77 -15.22
N ARG A 46 -6.78 -16.52 -14.00
CA ARG A 46 -6.61 -17.53 -12.95
C ARG A 46 -7.79 -17.59 -11.99
N SER A 47 -8.77 -16.72 -12.19
CA SER A 47 -10.01 -16.72 -11.43
C SER A 47 -11.05 -17.58 -12.15
N LYS A 48 -11.94 -18.18 -11.38
CA LYS A 48 -13.07 -18.95 -11.89
C LYS A 48 -14.34 -18.21 -11.52
N TYR A 49 -15.36 -18.29 -12.36
CA TYR A 49 -16.67 -17.79 -12.00
C TYR A 49 -17.77 -18.80 -12.37
N ASN A 50 -18.84 -18.75 -11.61
CA ASN A 50 -20.13 -19.36 -11.92
C ASN A 50 -21.20 -18.26 -11.95
N ASN A 51 -22.45 -18.61 -11.95
CA ASN A 51 -23.56 -17.65 -12.08
C ASN A 51 -23.68 -16.63 -10.92
N GLN A 52 -23.04 -16.88 -9.76
CA GLN A 52 -23.19 -16.07 -8.56
C GLN A 52 -21.88 -15.83 -7.80
N GLU A 53 -20.82 -16.52 -8.14
CA GLU A 53 -19.53 -16.44 -7.44
C GLU A 53 -18.37 -16.23 -8.39
N ILE A 54 -17.47 -15.33 -8.04
CA ILE A 54 -16.15 -15.17 -8.63
C ILE A 54 -15.10 -15.59 -7.60
N VAL A 55 -14.24 -16.53 -7.96
CA VAL A 55 -13.16 -16.99 -7.10
C VAL A 55 -11.83 -16.42 -7.62
N VAL A 56 -11.20 -15.55 -6.87
CA VAL A 56 -9.84 -15.06 -7.13
C VAL A 56 -8.84 -16.11 -6.64
N ASP A 57 -8.20 -16.80 -7.58
CA ASP A 57 -7.28 -17.89 -7.31
C ASP A 57 -6.07 -17.46 -6.46
N LYS A 58 -5.57 -18.36 -5.62
CA LYS A 58 -4.38 -18.14 -4.79
C LYS A 58 -3.14 -17.69 -5.57
N LYS A 59 -3.06 -18.03 -6.85
CA LYS A 59 -1.96 -17.58 -7.74
C LYS A 59 -1.93 -16.07 -7.93
N TYR A 60 -3.04 -15.38 -7.71
CA TYR A 60 -3.09 -13.92 -7.71
C TYR A 60 -2.26 -13.32 -6.57
N PHE A 61 -2.26 -13.97 -5.42
CA PHE A 61 -1.53 -13.59 -4.21
C PHE A 61 -0.27 -14.44 -4.00
N SER A 62 0.35 -14.92 -5.07
CA SER A 62 1.60 -15.69 -4.99
C SER A 62 2.83 -14.79 -4.81
N ASP A 63 3.93 -15.34 -4.30
CA ASP A 63 5.19 -14.61 -4.08
C ASP A 63 5.71 -13.92 -5.34
N LYS A 64 5.41 -14.43 -6.53
CA LYS A 64 5.73 -13.79 -7.81
C LYS A 64 5.08 -12.41 -8.01
N HIS A 65 4.01 -12.14 -7.30
CA HIS A 65 3.24 -10.91 -7.41
C HIS A 65 3.33 -10.05 -6.15
N LYS A 66 4.17 -10.46 -5.22
CA LYS A 66 4.46 -9.74 -4.00
C LYS A 66 5.41 -8.59 -4.31
N VAL A 67 4.94 -7.35 -4.19
CA VAL A 67 5.80 -6.17 -4.30
C VAL A 67 6.62 -6.04 -3.02
N PRO A 68 7.95 -6.07 -3.09
CA PRO A 68 8.79 -6.00 -1.91
C PRO A 68 8.73 -4.62 -1.26
N ASN A 69 8.91 -4.57 0.04
CA ASN A 69 9.16 -3.35 0.77
C ASN A 69 10.65 -3.03 0.68
N VAL A 70 10.99 -1.87 0.14
CA VAL A 70 12.39 -1.50 -0.15
C VAL A 70 12.70 -0.07 0.26
N TYR A 71 13.94 0.25 0.55
CA TYR A 71 14.36 1.63 0.60
C TYR A 71 14.62 2.15 -0.83
N ARG A 72 13.91 3.21 -1.19
CA ARG A 72 13.95 3.76 -2.56
C ARG A 72 14.74 5.05 -2.66
N TYR A 73 14.79 5.82 -1.58
CA TYR A 73 15.46 7.11 -1.57
C TYR A 73 16.38 7.22 -0.36
N THR A 74 17.41 8.05 -0.49
CA THR A 74 18.22 8.53 0.63
C THR A 74 17.88 9.99 0.88
N LEU A 75 17.41 10.31 2.08
CA LEU A 75 17.19 11.67 2.51
C LEU A 75 18.40 12.14 3.31
N ILE A 76 19.02 13.22 2.87
CA ILE A 76 20.22 13.79 3.46
C ILE A 76 19.86 15.08 4.16
N ILE A 77 20.18 15.18 5.44
CA ILE A 77 20.02 16.40 6.26
C ILE A 77 21.40 16.91 6.59
N LYS A 78 21.68 18.15 6.18
CA LYS A 78 22.95 18.82 6.47
C LYS A 78 22.71 20.31 6.65
N GLU A 79 23.13 20.88 7.78
CA GLU A 79 23.05 22.31 8.06
C GLU A 79 21.64 22.90 7.77
N ASN A 80 20.60 22.21 8.23
CA ASN A 80 19.18 22.55 7.99
C ASN A 80 18.71 22.42 6.53
N LYS A 81 19.56 22.01 5.60
CA LYS A 81 19.14 21.68 4.24
C LYS A 81 18.74 20.22 4.16
N ILE A 82 17.59 19.93 3.55
CA ILE A 82 17.11 18.57 3.32
C ILE A 82 17.06 18.31 1.83
N THR A 83 17.79 17.28 1.38
CA THR A 83 17.79 16.84 -0.01
C THR A 83 17.39 15.38 -0.10
N LEU A 84 16.86 14.97 -1.24
CA LEU A 84 16.43 13.61 -1.52
C LEU A 84 17.16 13.10 -2.76
N GLU A 85 17.81 11.94 -2.63
CA GLU A 85 18.45 11.24 -3.72
C GLU A 85 17.71 9.95 -4.02
N GLU A 86 17.49 9.65 -5.28
CA GLU A 86 16.90 8.38 -5.72
C GLU A 86 18.01 7.35 -5.89
N ASN A 87 17.82 6.18 -5.30
CA ASN A 87 18.76 5.07 -5.49
C ASN A 87 18.65 4.55 -6.93
N SER A 88 19.78 4.25 -7.55
CA SER A 88 19.89 3.82 -8.94
C SER A 88 19.19 2.49 -9.29
N CYS A 89 18.60 1.82 -8.31
CA CYS A 89 17.88 0.55 -8.46
C CYS A 89 16.41 0.73 -8.83
N THR A 90 16.04 1.76 -9.58
CA THR A 90 14.64 2.04 -9.95
C THR A 90 14.11 1.13 -11.05
N ASP A 91 14.95 0.49 -11.83
CA ASP A 91 14.57 -0.49 -12.84
C ASP A 91 14.88 -1.90 -12.34
N LEU A 92 13.93 -2.49 -11.65
CA LEU A 92 14.05 -3.80 -11.00
C LEU A 92 13.56 -5.01 -11.83
N PRO A 93 13.89 -5.18 -13.11
CA PRO A 93 13.49 -6.41 -13.79
C PRO A 93 14.39 -7.60 -13.43
N ASN A 94 15.66 -7.41 -12.98
CA ASN A 94 16.60 -8.50 -12.79
C ASN A 94 17.72 -8.27 -11.75
N SER A 95 17.69 -7.21 -10.97
CA SER A 95 18.72 -7.03 -9.92
C SER A 95 18.36 -7.84 -8.68
N ASN A 96 19.36 -8.43 -8.06
CA ASN A 96 19.22 -9.11 -6.77
C ASN A 96 18.57 -8.14 -5.77
N TYR A 97 17.32 -8.37 -5.44
CA TYR A 97 16.55 -7.58 -4.45
C TYR A 97 17.21 -7.56 -3.07
N GLU A 98 18.20 -8.42 -2.83
CA GLU A 98 18.87 -8.60 -1.54
C GLU A 98 19.53 -7.33 -0.99
N ASP A 99 20.09 -6.49 -1.86
CA ASP A 99 20.77 -5.25 -1.43
C ASP A 99 19.85 -4.08 -1.07
N ILE A 100 18.55 -4.18 -1.43
CA ILE A 100 17.56 -3.10 -1.27
C ILE A 100 16.56 -3.42 -0.15
N PHE A 101 16.65 -4.62 0.42
CA PHE A 101 15.74 -5.05 1.46
C PHE A 101 15.90 -4.26 2.76
N ILE A 102 14.82 -4.21 3.49
CA ILE A 102 14.72 -3.63 4.84
C ILE A 102 15.84 -4.14 5.76
N ASN A 103 16.29 -5.39 5.59
CA ASN A 103 17.33 -6.04 6.41
C ASN A 103 18.68 -5.30 6.40
N ASN A 104 18.94 -4.46 5.38
CA ASN A 104 20.17 -3.67 5.26
C ASN A 104 20.00 -2.23 5.77
N VAL A 105 18.91 -1.94 6.48
CA VAL A 105 18.65 -0.63 7.05
C VAL A 105 18.91 -0.67 8.54
N GLU A 106 19.88 0.14 9.00
CA GLU A 106 20.21 0.26 10.43
C GLU A 106 19.04 0.88 11.21
N LYS A 107 18.90 0.46 12.47
CA LYS A 107 17.92 1.05 13.40
C LYS A 107 18.14 2.55 13.53
N ASN A 108 17.06 3.29 13.69
CA ASN A 108 17.07 4.75 13.84
C ASN A 108 17.72 5.53 12.67
N SER A 109 17.93 4.87 11.52
CA SER A 109 18.51 5.50 10.32
C SER A 109 17.52 5.59 9.17
N SER A 110 16.20 5.44 9.42
CA SER A 110 15.19 5.39 8.38
C SER A 110 13.99 6.29 8.61
N ILE A 111 13.34 6.62 7.50
CA ILE A 111 12.00 7.20 7.43
C ILE A 111 11.10 6.17 6.78
N LEU A 112 10.04 5.78 7.45
CA LEU A 112 9.08 4.79 6.96
C LEU A 112 7.87 5.48 6.34
N VAL A 113 7.62 5.25 5.07
CA VAL A 113 6.40 5.72 4.37
C VAL A 113 5.48 4.53 4.16
N ILE A 114 4.42 4.46 4.97
CA ILE A 114 3.43 3.39 4.88
C ILE A 114 2.38 3.79 3.85
N LEU A 115 2.31 3.02 2.78
CA LEU A 115 1.29 3.09 1.73
C LEU A 115 0.13 2.14 2.08
N GLU A 116 -0.63 1.66 1.13
CA GLU A 116 -1.71 0.70 1.45
C GLU A 116 -1.50 -0.67 0.83
N SER A 117 -1.32 -0.68 -0.47
CA SER A 117 -1.10 -1.86 -1.30
C SER A 117 -0.59 -1.42 -2.66
N PRO A 118 0.06 -2.32 -3.42
CA PRO A 118 0.61 -1.99 -4.72
C PRO A 118 -0.43 -1.49 -5.72
N HIS A 119 -0.02 -0.51 -6.52
CA HIS A 119 -0.76 0.02 -7.66
C HIS A 119 -0.46 -0.77 -8.94
N GLU A 120 -1.34 -0.73 -9.96
CA GLU A 120 -1.12 -1.42 -11.24
C GLU A 120 0.21 -1.04 -11.92
N LYS A 121 0.72 0.19 -11.72
CA LYS A 121 1.98 0.66 -12.28
C LYS A 121 3.22 -0.03 -11.69
N GLU A 122 3.06 -0.70 -10.56
CA GLU A 122 4.11 -1.47 -9.90
C GLU A 122 4.28 -2.86 -10.50
N TYR A 123 3.52 -3.14 -11.56
CA TYR A 123 3.60 -4.35 -12.37
C TYR A 123 3.78 -4.01 -13.85
N ASP A 124 4.38 -4.93 -14.60
CA ASP A 124 4.40 -4.86 -16.06
C ASP A 124 3.13 -5.47 -16.69
N ASN A 125 3.06 -5.47 -18.01
CA ASN A 125 1.92 -5.99 -18.76
C ASN A 125 1.76 -7.53 -18.64
N LYS A 126 2.78 -8.24 -18.12
CA LYS A 126 2.76 -9.68 -17.83
C LYS A 126 2.51 -9.96 -16.35
N PHE A 127 2.27 -8.89 -15.57
CA PHE A 127 2.10 -8.94 -14.14
C PHE A 127 3.36 -9.34 -13.36
N ASN A 128 4.54 -9.09 -13.91
CA ASN A 128 5.78 -9.16 -13.14
C ASN A 128 5.94 -7.88 -12.30
N VAL A 129 6.52 -8.04 -11.14
CA VAL A 129 6.77 -6.93 -10.21
C VAL A 129 7.87 -6.02 -10.73
N LYS A 130 7.63 -4.70 -10.68
CA LYS A 130 8.62 -3.65 -11.00
C LYS A 130 9.20 -2.98 -9.74
N GLY A 131 8.52 -3.12 -8.61
CA GLY A 131 8.87 -2.45 -7.37
C GLY A 131 7.85 -1.38 -6.95
N PRO A 132 7.93 -0.87 -5.70
CA PRO A 132 6.94 0.05 -5.16
C PRO A 132 7.03 1.44 -5.77
N ALA A 133 5.89 2.15 -5.78
CA ALA A 133 5.76 3.56 -6.15
C ALA A 133 6.27 3.93 -7.57
N GLN A 134 6.01 3.08 -8.57
CA GLN A 134 6.41 3.31 -9.97
C GLN A 134 5.55 4.35 -10.73
N GLY A 135 4.49 4.83 -10.13
CA GLY A 135 3.56 5.75 -10.77
C GLY A 135 3.62 7.17 -10.19
N PRO A 136 2.48 7.88 -10.16
CA PRO A 136 2.36 9.21 -9.56
C PRO A 136 2.85 9.26 -8.10
N THR A 137 2.67 8.18 -7.34
CA THR A 137 3.14 8.05 -5.95
C THR A 137 4.64 8.33 -5.84
N GLY A 138 5.47 7.64 -6.62
CA GLY A 138 6.92 7.84 -6.59
C GLY A 138 7.34 9.23 -7.06
N ARG A 139 6.71 9.74 -8.15
CA ARG A 139 6.97 11.09 -8.67
C ARG A 139 6.75 12.17 -7.61
N TRP A 140 5.63 12.09 -6.88
CA TRP A 140 5.30 13.11 -5.90
C TRP A 140 6.06 12.93 -4.57
N LEU A 141 6.39 11.69 -4.19
CA LEU A 141 7.33 11.44 -3.10
C LEU A 141 8.67 12.10 -3.38
N TYR A 142 9.28 11.81 -4.54
CA TYR A 142 10.56 12.42 -4.92
C TYR A 142 10.53 13.95 -4.87
N LYS A 143 9.44 14.54 -5.36
CA LYS A 143 9.31 16.01 -5.43
C LYS A 143 9.09 16.69 -4.07
N TYR A 144 8.36 16.06 -3.15
CA TYR A 144 7.84 16.77 -1.97
C TYR A 144 8.25 16.18 -0.62
N LEU A 145 8.87 14.99 -0.57
CA LEU A 145 9.18 14.36 0.71
C LEU A 145 10.14 15.19 1.57
N SER A 146 11.13 15.84 0.95
CA SER A 146 12.05 16.74 1.67
C SER A 146 11.31 17.89 2.35
N GLN A 147 10.31 18.48 1.67
CA GLN A 147 9.46 19.52 2.24
C GLN A 147 8.65 18.98 3.43
N VAL A 148 8.01 17.83 3.28
CA VAL A 148 7.20 17.19 4.35
C VAL A 148 8.06 16.92 5.59
N VAL A 149 9.26 16.38 5.40
CA VAL A 149 10.18 16.09 6.52
C VAL A 149 10.65 17.38 7.19
N ASN A 150 10.89 18.44 6.42
CA ASN A 150 11.25 19.76 6.96
C ASN A 150 10.13 20.35 7.81
N GLU A 151 8.88 20.25 7.37
CA GLU A 151 7.71 20.68 8.14
C GLU A 151 7.60 19.92 9.47
N ILE A 152 7.79 18.58 9.44
CA ILE A 152 7.79 17.75 10.65
C ILE A 152 8.91 18.16 11.60
N LYS A 153 10.14 18.33 11.10
CA LYS A 153 11.31 18.73 11.88
C LYS A 153 11.06 20.06 12.59
N ASN A 154 10.56 21.06 11.85
CA ASN A 154 10.32 22.40 12.40
C ASN A 154 9.18 22.43 13.42
N ALA A 155 8.07 21.75 13.13
CA ALA A 155 6.89 21.71 14.01
C ALA A 155 7.11 20.87 15.28
N ASN A 156 8.10 19.97 15.31
CA ASN A 156 8.31 19.01 16.39
C ASN A 156 9.73 19.07 16.98
N SER A 157 10.45 20.16 16.80
CA SER A 157 11.85 20.33 17.23
C SER A 157 12.09 19.99 18.72
N ASN A 158 11.09 20.20 19.57
CA ASN A 158 11.17 19.92 21.01
C ASN A 158 10.94 18.44 21.36
N SER A 159 10.21 17.70 20.52
CA SER A 159 9.78 16.32 20.81
C SER A 159 10.41 15.26 19.89
N LEU A 160 10.93 15.68 18.74
CA LEU A 160 11.53 14.81 17.75
C LEU A 160 12.91 15.35 17.34
N LYS A 161 13.95 14.72 17.87
CA LYS A 161 15.33 15.10 17.52
C LYS A 161 15.74 14.43 16.22
N ILE A 162 15.76 15.21 15.13
CA ILE A 162 16.26 14.77 13.82
C ILE A 162 17.59 15.47 13.59
N SER A 163 18.69 14.73 13.71
CA SER A 163 20.06 15.23 13.52
C SER A 163 20.44 15.30 12.05
N ASP A 164 21.55 15.95 11.76
CA ASP A 164 22.21 15.84 10.46
C ASP A 164 22.63 14.40 10.23
N GLY A 165 22.47 13.91 8.99
CA GLY A 165 22.76 12.54 8.62
C GLY A 165 22.08 12.10 7.34
N CYS A 166 22.27 10.83 7.01
CA CYS A 166 21.67 10.15 5.86
C CYS A 166 20.61 9.17 6.35
N TYR A 167 19.39 9.31 5.87
CA TYR A 167 18.24 8.49 6.28
C TYR A 167 17.69 7.72 5.09
N LYS A 168 17.58 6.41 5.23
CA LYS A 168 16.98 5.56 4.20
C LYS A 168 15.45 5.71 4.21
N VAL A 169 14.86 6.07 3.09
CA VAL A 169 13.40 6.17 2.94
C VAL A 169 12.85 4.84 2.49
N VAL A 170 12.21 4.15 3.41
CA VAL A 170 11.59 2.83 3.19
C VAL A 170 10.14 3.01 2.76
N LEU A 171 9.80 2.45 1.60
CA LEU A 171 8.42 2.36 1.13
C LEU A 171 7.83 1.02 1.56
N PHE A 172 6.74 1.08 2.30
CA PHE A 172 6.14 -0.07 2.93
C PHE A 172 4.65 -0.20 2.55
N ASN A 173 4.29 -1.33 1.95
CA ASN A 173 2.91 -1.73 1.71
C ASN A 173 2.51 -2.78 2.75
N PRO A 174 1.62 -2.47 3.72
CA PRO A 174 1.14 -3.44 4.70
C PRO A 174 0.57 -4.72 4.07
N ILE A 175 -0.13 -4.57 2.95
CA ILE A 175 -0.51 -5.68 2.09
C ILE A 175 0.32 -5.59 0.82
N PRO A 176 1.29 -6.49 0.59
CA PRO A 176 2.23 -6.40 -0.54
C PRO A 176 1.65 -6.90 -1.87
N TYR A 177 0.34 -7.09 -1.94
CA TYR A 177 -0.40 -7.54 -3.13
C TYR A 177 -1.41 -6.48 -3.56
N GLN A 178 -1.71 -6.44 -4.86
CA GLN A 178 -2.66 -5.50 -5.40
C GLN A 178 -4.10 -5.85 -4.96
N THR A 179 -4.64 -5.11 -4.02
CA THR A 179 -6.00 -5.32 -3.50
C THR A 179 -7.08 -4.69 -4.37
N SER A 180 -6.70 -3.82 -5.30
CA SER A 180 -7.62 -3.15 -6.23
C SER A 180 -8.12 -4.03 -7.37
N LEU A 181 -7.69 -5.28 -7.45
CA LEU A 181 -8.10 -6.24 -8.49
C LEU A 181 -8.04 -5.63 -9.91
N ASN A 182 -6.85 -5.12 -10.27
CA ASN A 182 -6.59 -4.55 -11.59
C ASN A 182 -7.31 -3.23 -11.90
N TYR A 183 -7.61 -2.42 -10.89
CA TYR A 183 -8.19 -1.08 -11.09
C TYR A 183 -9.52 -1.09 -11.84
N LEU A 184 -10.47 -1.84 -11.36
CA LEU A 184 -11.78 -2.05 -11.98
C LEU A 184 -12.57 -0.76 -12.28
N HIS A 185 -12.31 0.35 -11.55
CA HIS A 185 -12.97 1.64 -11.83
C HIS A 185 -12.75 2.16 -13.26
N LYS A 186 -11.62 1.78 -13.88
CA LYS A 186 -11.35 2.11 -15.29
C LYS A 186 -12.19 1.29 -16.28
N GLN A 187 -12.94 0.33 -15.77
CA GLN A 187 -13.76 -0.61 -16.52
C GLN A 187 -15.26 -0.38 -16.32
N GLY A 188 -15.63 0.81 -15.91
CA GLY A 188 -17.03 1.20 -15.73
C GLY A 188 -17.57 1.10 -14.31
N LEU A 189 -16.80 0.61 -13.35
CA LEU A 189 -17.19 0.61 -11.95
C LEU A 189 -17.09 2.03 -11.36
N SER A 190 -18.06 2.43 -10.54
CA SER A 190 -18.02 3.72 -9.87
C SER A 190 -16.81 3.85 -8.93
N ASN A 191 -16.36 5.09 -8.71
CA ASN A 191 -15.25 5.33 -7.77
C ASN A 191 -15.56 4.84 -6.34
N THR A 192 -16.81 4.90 -5.93
CA THR A 192 -17.25 4.44 -4.61
C THR A 192 -17.21 2.93 -4.51
N ASP A 193 -17.78 2.22 -5.48
CA ASP A 193 -17.79 0.75 -5.51
C ASP A 193 -16.39 0.18 -5.63
N PHE A 194 -15.55 0.81 -6.46
CA PHE A 194 -14.15 0.46 -6.57
C PHE A 194 -13.40 0.58 -5.24
N LYS A 195 -13.59 1.69 -4.51
CA LYS A 195 -12.96 1.89 -3.19
C LYS A 195 -13.47 0.87 -2.18
N ASN A 196 -14.78 0.64 -2.14
CA ASN A 196 -15.39 -0.32 -1.24
C ASN A 196 -14.85 -1.73 -1.49
N LEU A 197 -14.76 -2.15 -2.75
CA LEU A 197 -14.20 -3.44 -3.13
C LEU A 197 -12.73 -3.56 -2.71
N ARG A 198 -11.89 -2.58 -3.06
CA ARG A 198 -10.49 -2.52 -2.68
C ARG A 198 -10.31 -2.62 -1.17
N ASP A 199 -11.06 -1.81 -0.42
CA ASP A 199 -10.99 -1.76 1.03
C ASP A 199 -11.47 -3.09 1.65
N ALA A 200 -12.50 -3.72 1.08
CA ALA A 200 -12.98 -5.02 1.53
C ALA A 200 -11.93 -6.13 1.30
N VAL A 201 -11.30 -6.19 0.14
CA VAL A 201 -10.21 -7.14 -0.15
C VAL A 201 -9.03 -6.90 0.79
N TRP A 202 -8.60 -5.64 0.94
CA TRP A 202 -7.50 -5.26 1.84
C TRP A 202 -7.78 -5.68 3.28
N LYS A 203 -8.94 -5.30 3.83
CA LYS A 203 -9.36 -5.63 5.21
C LYS A 203 -9.50 -7.14 5.41
N THR A 204 -9.97 -7.87 4.42
CA THR A 204 -10.04 -9.33 4.49
C THR A 204 -8.65 -9.92 4.71
N LEU A 205 -7.67 -9.54 3.92
CA LEU A 205 -6.29 -9.99 4.10
C LEU A 205 -5.72 -9.52 5.44
N TRP A 206 -5.94 -8.27 5.81
CA TRP A 206 -5.42 -7.66 7.03
C TRP A 206 -5.91 -8.33 8.31
N TYR A 207 -7.19 -8.67 8.38
CA TYR A 207 -7.80 -9.25 9.57
C TYR A 207 -7.80 -10.77 9.59
N ARG A 208 -7.83 -11.41 8.44
CA ARG A 208 -7.90 -12.87 8.34
C ARG A 208 -6.54 -13.53 8.25
N GLU A 209 -5.55 -12.81 7.77
CA GLU A 209 -4.18 -13.29 7.63
C GLU A 209 -3.27 -12.49 8.57
N ASN A 210 -3.10 -12.99 9.77
CA ASN A 210 -2.33 -12.32 10.83
C ASN A 210 -0.89 -11.98 10.41
N VAL A 211 -0.36 -12.68 9.40
CA VAL A 211 0.98 -12.47 8.87
C VAL A 211 1.24 -11.02 8.46
N PHE A 212 0.26 -10.31 7.91
CA PHE A 212 0.46 -8.93 7.46
C PHE A 212 0.59 -7.94 8.62
N ARG A 213 -0.20 -8.14 9.67
CA ARG A 213 -0.07 -7.35 10.91
C ARG A 213 1.24 -7.64 11.60
N CYS A 214 1.57 -8.91 11.80
CA CYS A 214 2.83 -9.33 12.42
C CYS A 214 4.03 -8.81 11.63
N THR A 215 4.00 -8.85 10.28
CA THR A 215 5.06 -8.28 9.44
C THR A 215 5.18 -6.77 9.63
N THR A 216 4.05 -6.05 9.75
CA THR A 216 4.07 -4.61 10.02
C THR A 216 4.70 -4.32 11.38
N GLU A 217 4.29 -5.04 12.42
CA GLU A 217 4.82 -4.91 13.78
C GLU A 217 6.32 -5.24 13.86
N SER A 218 6.77 -6.33 13.21
CA SER A 218 8.19 -6.69 13.17
C SER A 218 9.02 -5.66 12.42
N THR A 219 8.53 -5.17 11.26
CA THR A 219 9.20 -4.12 10.50
C THR A 219 9.38 -2.84 11.33
N LEU A 220 8.37 -2.42 12.08
CA LEU A 220 8.46 -1.26 12.97
C LEU A 220 9.51 -1.45 14.07
N LYS A 221 9.60 -2.64 14.65
CA LYS A 221 10.59 -2.97 15.69
C LYS A 221 12.02 -3.11 15.14
N GLU A 222 12.15 -3.68 13.96
CA GLU A 222 13.46 -3.91 13.31
C GLU A 222 14.07 -2.62 12.81
N LEU A 223 13.30 -1.78 12.13
CA LEU A 223 13.78 -0.49 11.61
C LEU A 223 13.90 0.58 12.68
N ASP A 224 13.01 0.57 13.65
CA ASP A 224 12.85 1.65 14.62
C ASP A 224 12.97 3.05 13.97
N PRO A 225 12.14 3.37 12.95
CA PRO A 225 12.34 4.54 12.11
C PRO A 225 12.22 5.83 12.91
N ILE A 226 12.96 6.88 12.52
CA ILE A 226 12.90 8.20 13.19
C ILE A 226 11.61 8.97 12.88
N ILE A 227 11.03 8.73 11.70
CA ILE A 227 9.73 9.28 11.27
C ILE A 227 8.93 8.16 10.63
N ILE A 228 7.65 8.09 10.94
CA ILE A 228 6.68 7.22 10.30
C ILE A 228 5.59 8.07 9.65
N LEU A 229 5.42 7.95 8.35
CA LEU A 229 4.36 8.59 7.58
C LEU A 229 3.27 7.58 7.25
N ASN A 230 2.14 7.60 7.96
CA ASN A 230 0.98 6.81 7.57
C ASN A 230 0.25 7.53 6.42
N ALA A 231 0.59 7.15 5.22
CA ALA A 231 0.05 7.69 3.98
C ALA A 231 -1.01 6.79 3.33
N CYS A 232 -1.58 5.84 4.05
CA CYS A 232 -2.71 5.03 3.60
C CYS A 232 -3.91 5.90 3.23
N THR A 233 -4.80 5.39 2.38
CA THR A 233 -6.01 6.12 2.01
C THR A 233 -7.19 5.80 2.93
N GLY A 234 -8.09 6.77 3.11
CA GLY A 234 -9.42 6.60 3.71
C GLY A 234 -9.44 5.77 5.00
N SER A 235 -10.31 4.77 5.02
CA SER A 235 -10.53 3.89 6.17
C SER A 235 -9.32 3.02 6.53
N LEU A 236 -8.43 2.74 5.57
CA LEU A 236 -7.25 1.90 5.79
C LEU A 236 -6.21 2.59 6.67
N LYS A 237 -6.18 3.93 6.65
CA LYS A 237 -5.31 4.73 7.50
C LYS A 237 -5.55 4.46 8.99
N LYS A 238 -6.82 4.30 9.39
CA LYS A 238 -7.19 3.97 10.77
C LYS A 238 -6.67 2.60 11.19
N GLU A 239 -6.78 1.61 10.31
CA GLU A 239 -6.32 0.24 10.60
C GLU A 239 -4.81 0.20 10.88
N VAL A 240 -4.03 0.92 10.06
CA VAL A 240 -2.59 1.04 10.27
C VAL A 240 -2.28 1.86 11.52
N SER A 241 -3.02 2.95 11.79
CA SER A 241 -2.83 3.76 13.00
C SER A 241 -2.99 2.93 14.28
N ASN A 242 -3.97 2.03 14.33
CA ASN A 242 -4.17 1.14 15.48
C ASN A 242 -2.92 0.28 15.78
N VAL A 243 -2.20 -0.15 14.73
CA VAL A 243 -0.94 -0.89 14.90
C VAL A 243 0.19 0.03 15.37
N LEU A 244 0.28 1.26 14.83
CA LEU A 244 1.28 2.25 15.29
C LEU A 244 1.09 2.60 16.77
N GLU A 245 -0.15 2.69 17.23
CA GLU A 245 -0.47 2.92 18.64
C GLU A 245 -0.09 1.71 19.51
N SER A 246 -0.42 0.48 19.09
CA SER A 246 -0.09 -0.74 19.81
C SER A 246 1.42 -1.01 19.89
N CYS A 247 2.19 -0.53 18.90
CA CYS A 247 3.65 -0.61 18.90
C CYS A 247 4.34 0.56 19.65
N GLU A 248 3.57 1.45 20.29
CA GLU A 248 4.07 2.60 21.07
C GLU A 248 4.93 3.60 20.24
N VAL A 249 4.78 3.60 18.90
CA VAL A 249 5.55 4.46 18.00
C VAL A 249 4.77 5.73 17.58
N LYS A 250 3.62 5.99 18.18
CA LYS A 250 2.78 7.16 17.83
C LYS A 250 3.51 8.50 17.96
N HIS A 251 4.46 8.63 18.89
CA HIS A 251 5.21 9.87 19.13
C HIS A 251 6.04 10.33 17.92
N LYS A 252 6.42 9.42 17.02
CA LYS A 252 7.14 9.65 15.78
C LYS A 252 6.32 9.37 14.52
N SER A 253 5.00 9.17 14.69
CA SER A 253 4.07 8.82 13.61
C SER A 253 3.20 10.01 13.21
N PHE A 254 3.04 10.19 11.89
CA PHE A 254 2.28 11.29 11.30
C PHE A 254 1.30 10.76 10.27
N LEU A 255 0.05 11.27 10.33
CA LEU A 255 -0.97 11.05 9.31
C LEU A 255 -0.77 12.04 8.18
N ILE A 256 -0.74 11.57 6.95
CA ILE A 256 -0.56 12.41 5.77
C ILE A 256 -1.42 11.90 4.63
N GLY A 257 -1.74 12.76 3.67
CA GLY A 257 -2.44 12.33 2.45
C GLY A 257 -1.61 11.32 1.65
N HIS A 258 -2.28 10.46 0.86
CA HIS A 258 -1.58 9.50 0.01
C HIS A 258 -0.72 10.24 -1.03
N PRO A 259 0.54 9.84 -1.26
CA PRO A 259 1.48 10.62 -2.10
C PRO A 259 1.01 10.85 -3.54
N SER A 260 0.15 10.01 -4.10
CA SER A 260 -0.44 10.26 -5.42
C SER A 260 -1.22 11.59 -5.52
N TYR A 261 -1.62 12.15 -4.39
CA TYR A 261 -2.34 13.42 -4.28
C TYR A 261 -1.48 14.58 -3.76
N TRP A 262 -0.18 14.40 -3.58
CA TRP A 262 0.70 15.46 -3.04
C TRP A 262 0.92 16.65 -3.99
N HIS A 263 0.41 16.60 -5.22
CA HIS A 263 0.26 17.81 -6.04
C HIS A 263 -0.65 18.85 -5.39
N LYS A 264 -1.55 18.42 -4.49
CA LYS A 264 -2.39 19.29 -3.65
C LYS A 264 -1.69 19.54 -2.32
N GLU A 265 -1.47 20.83 -1.98
CA GLU A 265 -0.75 21.21 -0.74
C GLU A 265 -1.42 20.64 0.51
N SER A 266 -2.74 20.73 0.62
CA SER A 266 -3.51 20.19 1.75
C SER A 266 -3.28 18.71 2.04
N GLN A 267 -2.82 17.93 1.06
CA GLN A 267 -2.53 16.51 1.21
C GLN A 267 -1.10 16.24 1.69
N ARG A 268 -0.24 17.26 1.71
CA ARG A 268 1.15 17.18 2.20
C ARG A 268 1.31 17.59 3.65
N ILE A 269 0.29 18.18 4.27
CA ILE A 269 0.36 18.65 5.64
C ILE A 269 0.36 17.46 6.61
N PRO A 270 1.46 17.18 7.31
CA PRO A 270 1.52 16.09 8.28
C PRO A 270 0.75 16.45 9.55
N LYS A 271 -0.01 15.51 10.07
CA LYS A 271 -0.70 15.63 11.36
C LYS A 271 -0.15 14.57 12.30
N LYS A 272 0.35 14.98 13.46
CA LYS A 272 0.87 14.02 14.45
C LYS A 272 -0.23 13.03 14.84
N LEU A 273 0.10 11.76 14.95
CA LEU A 273 -0.79 10.74 15.50
C LEU A 273 -0.86 10.96 17.03
N VAL A 274 -2.06 11.21 17.54
CA VAL A 274 -2.33 11.57 18.95
C VAL A 274 -2.95 10.40 19.70
#